data_8808f2b5d2e07a168ef1eed0b7881330
#
_entry.id   8808f2b5d2e07a168ef1eed0b7881330
#
_cell.length_a   1.000
_cell.length_b   1.000
_cell.length_c   1.000
_cell.angle_alpha   90.00
_cell.angle_beta   90.00
_cell.angle_gamma   90.00
#
_symmetry.space_group_name_H-M   'P 1'
#
loop_
_entity.id
_entity.type
_entity.pdbx_description
1 polymer ?
#
loop_
_entity_poly.entity_id
_entity_poly.type
_entity_poly.pdbx_seq_one_letter_code
_entity_poly.pdbx_strand_id
1 'polypeptide(L)'
;MLTFACLRTYRGQFDGSSYEFECEICETHVHDTSKHCGSCNRCVDEFDHHCRWLNNCVGRANYKLFFRLIVLVFFMSLMHNITNGFVIYYLATASDPTVQSHEETYKTVLLMEF
;
A
#
# COMPACT_ATOMS: atom_id res chain seq x y z
N MET A 1 -17.28 1.15 -1.40
CA MET A 1 -16.18 1.28 -2.36
C MET A 1 -15.68 2.71 -2.31
N LEU A 2 -14.66 2.99 -1.53
CA LEU A 2 -14.01 4.30 -1.52
C LEU A 2 -13.07 4.34 -2.72
N THR A 3 -13.57 4.87 -3.83
CA THR A 3 -12.72 5.30 -4.92
C THR A 3 -11.83 6.40 -4.36
N PHE A 4 -10.57 6.06 -4.07
CA PHE A 4 -9.55 7.08 -3.93
C PHE A 4 -9.53 7.84 -5.25
N ALA A 5 -10.24 8.96 -5.26
CA ALA A 5 -10.22 9.87 -6.38
C ALA A 5 -8.76 10.11 -6.72
N CYS A 6 -8.41 9.78 -7.95
CA CYS A 6 -7.12 10.06 -8.54
C CYS A 6 -6.77 11.50 -8.19
N LEU A 7 -5.93 11.68 -7.18
CA LEU A 7 -5.55 13.02 -6.72
C LEU A 7 -5.05 13.76 -7.95
N ARG A 8 -5.84 14.76 -8.33
CA ARG A 8 -5.57 15.65 -9.46
C ARG A 8 -4.10 15.97 -9.43
N THR A 9 -3.43 15.61 -10.50
CA THR A 9 -2.07 16.02 -10.78
C THR A 9 -1.87 17.45 -10.30
N TYR A 10 -0.96 17.62 -9.38
CA TYR A 10 -0.42 18.90 -9.04
C TYR A 10 0.03 19.58 -10.33
N ARG A 11 -0.73 20.54 -10.80
CA ARG A 11 -0.29 21.51 -11.78
C ARG A 11 0.69 22.41 -11.06
N GLY A 12 1.89 21.90 -10.81
CA GLY A 12 2.99 22.71 -10.32
C GLY A 12 3.23 23.80 -11.34
N GLN A 13 3.37 25.00 -10.86
CA GLN A 13 3.84 26.13 -11.62
C GLN A 13 5.26 25.78 -12.03
N PHE A 14 5.41 25.40 -13.30
CA PHE A 14 6.68 25.00 -13.87
C PHE A 14 7.51 26.26 -14.08
N ASP A 15 8.65 26.36 -13.46
CA ASP A 15 9.58 27.48 -13.57
C ASP A 15 10.51 27.41 -14.81
N GLY A 16 10.09 26.69 -15.83
CA GLY A 16 10.72 26.73 -17.15
C GLY A 16 12.18 26.24 -17.28
N SER A 17 12.81 25.83 -16.19
CA SER A 17 14.27 25.60 -16.15
C SER A 17 14.71 24.13 -16.19
N SER A 18 13.79 23.17 -16.24
CA SER A 18 14.14 21.74 -16.08
C SER A 18 13.29 20.79 -16.92
N TYR A 19 12.98 21.14 -18.16
CA TYR A 19 12.33 20.19 -19.08
C TYR A 19 13.39 19.53 -19.94
N GLU A 20 13.49 18.22 -19.84
CA GLU A 20 14.43 17.45 -20.67
C GLU A 20 13.73 16.43 -21.54
N PHE A 21 12.41 16.23 -21.39
CA PHE A 21 11.74 15.15 -22.09
C PHE A 21 10.31 15.50 -22.52
N GLU A 22 9.97 15.14 -23.76
CA GLU A 22 8.61 15.21 -24.28
C GLU A 22 7.97 13.82 -24.27
N CYS A 23 6.82 13.70 -23.61
CA CYS A 23 6.06 12.46 -23.66
C CYS A 23 5.17 12.46 -24.90
N GLU A 24 5.51 11.64 -25.91
CA GLU A 24 4.76 11.52 -27.18
C GLU A 24 3.30 11.09 -26.98
N ILE A 25 2.99 10.32 -25.93
CA ILE A 25 1.64 9.83 -25.65
C ILE A 25 0.77 10.93 -25.04
N CYS A 26 1.36 11.77 -24.18
CA CYS A 26 0.65 12.87 -23.51
C CYS A 26 0.75 14.19 -24.30
N GLU A 27 1.60 14.24 -25.31
CA GLU A 27 1.92 15.46 -26.10
C GLU A 27 2.30 16.64 -25.18
N THR A 28 3.14 16.37 -24.18
CA THR A 28 3.45 17.32 -23.11
C THR A 28 4.91 17.19 -22.68
N HIS A 29 5.56 18.32 -22.44
CA HIS A 29 6.87 18.35 -21.80
C HIS A 29 6.75 17.96 -20.34
N VAL A 30 7.61 17.04 -19.88
CA VAL A 30 7.62 16.49 -18.54
C VAL A 30 9.03 16.55 -17.96
N HIS A 31 9.14 16.42 -16.66
CA HIS A 31 10.42 16.33 -15.98
C HIS A 31 11.17 15.05 -16.39
N ASP A 32 12.49 15.09 -16.38
CA ASP A 32 13.37 13.95 -16.73
C ASP A 32 13.10 12.69 -15.90
N THR A 33 12.70 12.87 -14.63
CA THR A 33 12.31 11.79 -13.70
C THR A 33 10.90 11.26 -13.93
N SER A 34 10.13 11.89 -14.82
CA SER A 34 8.75 11.50 -15.10
C SER A 34 8.66 10.31 -16.04
N LYS A 35 7.69 9.44 -15.81
CA LYS A 35 7.38 8.32 -16.71
C LYS A 35 5.90 8.24 -17.01
N HIS A 36 5.58 7.87 -18.26
CA HIS A 36 4.21 7.57 -18.64
C HIS A 36 3.79 6.20 -18.08
N CYS A 37 2.70 6.17 -17.34
CA CYS A 37 2.10 4.93 -16.86
C CYS A 37 0.93 4.53 -17.78
N GLY A 38 1.09 3.42 -18.51
CA GLY A 38 0.05 2.90 -19.41
C GLY A 38 -1.25 2.50 -18.68
N SER A 39 -1.17 2.04 -17.43
CA SER A 39 -2.36 1.67 -16.65
C SER A 39 -3.17 2.88 -16.19
N CYS A 40 -2.52 4.02 -15.90
CA CYS A 40 -3.18 5.27 -15.52
C CYS A 40 -3.39 6.22 -16.69
N ASN A 41 -2.78 5.92 -17.85
CA ASN A 41 -2.74 6.75 -19.06
C ASN A 41 -2.36 8.21 -18.76
N ARG A 42 -1.25 8.40 -18.03
CA ARG A 42 -0.72 9.72 -17.67
C ARG A 42 0.75 9.66 -17.29
N CYS A 43 1.44 10.78 -17.42
CA CYS A 43 2.77 10.96 -16.86
C CYS A 43 2.71 11.19 -15.35
N VAL A 44 3.68 10.63 -14.64
CA VAL A 44 3.82 10.74 -13.19
C VAL A 44 5.23 11.17 -12.88
N ASP A 45 5.37 12.27 -12.15
CA ASP A 45 6.65 12.83 -11.73
C ASP A 45 7.28 11.96 -10.63
N GLU A 46 8.61 11.77 -10.71
CA GLU A 46 9.35 10.84 -9.86
C GLU A 46 8.63 9.47 -9.76
N PHE A 47 8.31 8.90 -10.92
CA PHE A 47 7.56 7.65 -11.00
C PHE A 47 8.33 6.52 -10.31
N ASP A 48 7.73 5.94 -9.27
CA ASP A 48 8.22 4.74 -8.60
C ASP A 48 7.59 3.48 -9.22
N HIS A 49 6.28 3.29 -9.04
CA HIS A 49 5.57 2.17 -9.65
C HIS A 49 4.06 2.42 -9.76
N HIS A 50 3.38 1.60 -10.57
CA HIS A 50 1.92 1.48 -10.54
C HIS A 50 1.52 0.43 -9.50
N CYS A 51 0.94 0.87 -8.40
CA CYS A 51 0.50 -0.01 -7.32
C CYS A 51 -0.88 -0.59 -7.63
N ARG A 52 -0.94 -1.88 -7.95
CA ARG A 52 -2.22 -2.56 -8.24
C ARG A 52 -3.16 -2.60 -7.04
N TRP A 53 -2.61 -2.70 -5.83
CA TRP A 53 -3.39 -2.72 -4.58
C TRP A 53 -4.15 -1.42 -4.33
N LEU A 54 -3.53 -0.29 -4.66
CA LEU A 54 -4.13 1.04 -4.55
C LEU A 54 -4.84 1.48 -5.83
N ASN A 55 -4.66 0.71 -6.91
CA ASN A 55 -5.09 1.10 -8.26
C ASN A 55 -4.66 2.53 -8.63
N ASN A 56 -3.42 2.86 -8.31
CA ASN A 56 -2.85 4.19 -8.52
C ASN A 56 -1.33 4.13 -8.67
N CYS A 57 -0.75 5.14 -9.33
CA CYS A 57 0.69 5.30 -9.38
C CYS A 57 1.23 5.89 -8.08
N VAL A 58 2.37 5.38 -7.66
CA VAL A 58 3.20 5.95 -6.61
C VAL A 58 4.28 6.80 -7.28
N GLY A 59 4.44 8.03 -6.84
CA GLY A 59 5.42 8.99 -7.32
C GLY A 59 5.51 10.17 -6.37
N ARG A 60 6.15 11.26 -6.80
CA ARG A 60 6.44 12.45 -5.97
C ARG A 60 5.28 12.91 -5.10
N ALA A 61 4.08 12.98 -5.67
CA ALA A 61 2.91 13.56 -5.00
C ALA A 61 2.41 12.74 -3.80
N ASN A 62 2.58 11.42 -3.82
CA ASN A 62 2.00 10.52 -2.83
C ASN A 62 3.00 9.54 -2.19
N TYR A 63 4.29 9.61 -2.54
CA TYR A 63 5.31 8.72 -2.02
C TYR A 63 5.37 8.70 -0.48
N LYS A 64 5.32 9.87 0.15
CA LYS A 64 5.35 9.98 1.62
C LYS A 64 4.13 9.33 2.26
N LEU A 65 2.95 9.49 1.64
CA LEU A 65 1.71 8.87 2.13
C LEU A 65 1.75 7.35 1.96
N PHE A 66 2.22 6.89 0.81
CA PHE A 66 2.43 5.46 0.53
C PHE A 66 3.39 4.82 1.55
N PHE A 67 4.53 5.47 1.80
CA PHE A 67 5.49 4.95 2.78
C PHE A 67 4.89 4.87 4.20
N ARG A 68 4.15 5.89 4.63
CA ARG A 68 3.44 5.86 5.92
C ARG A 68 2.43 4.72 6.00
N LEU A 69 1.72 4.45 4.90
CA LEU A 69 0.78 3.33 4.82
C LEU A 69 1.50 2.00 5.02
N ILE A 70 2.62 1.77 4.32
CA ILE A 70 3.41 0.54 4.47
C ILE A 70 3.91 0.35 5.91
N VAL A 71 4.43 1.41 6.51
CA VAL A 71 4.89 1.38 7.92
C VAL A 71 3.73 1.04 8.87
N LEU A 72 2.56 1.65 8.67
CA LEU A 72 1.37 1.37 9.47
C LEU A 72 0.94 -0.10 9.34
N VAL A 73 0.83 -0.61 8.12
CA VAL A 73 0.48 -2.02 7.85
C VAL A 73 1.48 -2.97 8.50
N PHE A 74 2.78 -2.66 8.42
CA PHE A 74 3.82 -3.45 9.07
C PHE A 74 3.62 -3.52 10.59
N PHE A 75 3.40 -2.40 11.26
CA PHE A 75 3.18 -2.39 12.71
C PHE A 75 1.88 -3.09 13.10
N MET A 76 0.80 -2.89 12.36
CA MET A 76 -0.47 -3.59 12.58
C MET A 76 -0.30 -5.11 12.46
N SER A 77 0.41 -5.57 11.42
CA SER A 77 0.73 -6.98 11.22
C SER A 77 1.58 -7.54 12.35
N LEU A 78 2.60 -6.79 12.81
CA LEU A 78 3.44 -7.19 13.93
C LEU A 78 2.62 -7.35 15.21
N MET A 79 1.78 -6.39 15.54
CA MET A 79 0.90 -6.44 16.72
C MET A 79 -0.06 -7.62 16.64
N HIS A 80 -0.64 -7.88 15.46
CA HIS A 80 -1.51 -9.03 15.24
C HIS A 80 -0.78 -10.35 15.50
N ASN A 81 0.43 -10.53 14.98
CA ASN A 81 1.23 -11.73 15.20
C ASN A 81 1.60 -11.94 16.68
N ILE A 82 1.97 -10.87 17.39
CA ILE A 82 2.27 -10.93 18.84
C ILE A 82 1.03 -11.37 19.61
N THR A 83 -0.13 -10.77 19.32
CA THR A 83 -1.39 -11.13 19.99
C THR A 83 -1.78 -12.58 19.73
N ASN A 84 -1.68 -13.04 18.48
CA ASN A 84 -1.97 -14.43 18.12
C ASN A 84 -1.02 -15.41 18.83
N GLY A 85 0.27 -15.10 18.85
CA GLY A 85 1.27 -15.90 19.57
C GLY A 85 0.97 -16.01 21.07
N PHE A 86 0.56 -14.90 21.70
CA PHE A 86 0.18 -14.89 23.11
C PHE A 86 -1.08 -15.75 23.36
N VAL A 87 -2.09 -15.62 22.52
CA VAL A 87 -3.34 -16.43 22.66
C VAL A 87 -3.03 -17.92 22.48
N ILE A 88 -2.24 -18.29 21.47
CA ILE A 88 -1.86 -19.70 21.25
C ILE A 88 -1.10 -20.25 22.47
N TYR A 89 -0.13 -19.47 22.99
CA TYR A 89 0.62 -19.85 24.18
C TYR A 89 -0.30 -20.05 25.39
N TYR A 90 -1.22 -19.12 25.61
CA TYR A 90 -2.19 -19.20 26.71
C TYR A 90 -3.07 -20.45 26.59
N LEU A 91 -3.63 -20.71 25.39
CA LEU A 91 -4.47 -21.88 25.17
C LEU A 91 -3.69 -23.20 25.32
N ALA A 92 -2.45 -23.25 24.89
CA ALA A 92 -1.60 -24.43 25.02
C ALA A 92 -1.20 -24.76 26.47
N THR A 93 -1.12 -23.73 27.34
CA THR A 93 -0.75 -23.89 28.75
C THR A 93 -1.94 -24.01 29.68
N ALA A 94 -3.16 -23.64 29.23
CA ALA A 94 -4.37 -23.75 30.03
C ALA A 94 -4.78 -25.22 30.18
N SER A 95 -4.82 -25.72 31.42
CA SER A 95 -5.23 -27.10 31.74
C SER A 95 -6.76 -27.28 31.80
N ASP A 96 -7.54 -26.26 31.45
CA ASP A 96 -8.99 -26.26 31.53
C ASP A 96 -9.61 -26.91 30.28
N PRO A 97 -10.44 -27.96 30.41
CA PRO A 97 -11.08 -28.64 29.28
C PRO A 97 -12.00 -27.74 28.45
N THR A 98 -12.52 -26.64 29.00
CA THR A 98 -13.30 -25.64 28.25
C THR A 98 -12.45 -24.83 27.29
N VAL A 99 -11.19 -24.60 27.62
CA VAL A 99 -10.23 -23.90 26.78
C VAL A 99 -9.84 -24.77 25.58
N GLN A 100 -9.76 -26.08 25.75
CA GLN A 100 -9.39 -27.03 24.70
C GLN A 100 -10.42 -27.05 23.56
N SER A 101 -11.71 -26.88 23.85
CA SER A 101 -12.76 -26.77 22.83
C SER A 101 -12.68 -25.47 22.01
N HIS A 102 -12.20 -24.38 22.61
CA HIS A 102 -11.99 -23.10 21.95
C HIS A 102 -10.72 -23.10 21.09
N GLU A 103 -9.70 -23.89 21.44
CA GLU A 103 -8.45 -23.99 20.69
C GLU A 103 -8.69 -24.51 19.27
N GLU A 104 -9.49 -25.55 19.11
CA GLU A 104 -9.81 -26.09 17.78
C GLU A 104 -10.60 -25.08 16.92
N THR A 105 -11.50 -24.33 17.52
CA THR A 105 -12.24 -23.28 16.83
C THR A 105 -11.31 -22.16 16.37
N TYR A 106 -10.37 -21.74 17.22
CA TYR A 106 -9.42 -20.66 16.92
C TYR A 106 -8.43 -21.08 15.80
N LYS A 107 -7.91 -22.30 15.85
CA LYS A 107 -7.06 -22.85 14.77
C LYS A 107 -7.80 -22.88 13.43
N THR A 108 -9.07 -23.27 13.44
CA THR A 108 -9.90 -23.31 12.22
C THR A 108 -10.08 -21.91 11.63
N VAL A 109 -10.35 -20.90 12.46
CA VAL A 109 -10.48 -19.50 12.00
C VAL A 109 -9.18 -18.97 11.42
N LEU A 110 -8.04 -19.21 12.07
CA LEU A 110 -6.72 -18.77 11.57
C LEU A 110 -6.36 -19.42 10.22
N LEU A 111 -6.79 -20.67 9.98
CA LEU A 111 -6.53 -21.36 8.72
C LEU A 111 -7.46 -20.89 7.59
N MET A 112 -8.58 -20.25 7.89
CA MET A 112 -9.51 -19.69 6.90
C MET A 112 -9.13 -18.28 6.42
N GLU A 113 -8.19 -17.58 7.07
CA GLU A 113 -7.74 -16.24 6.68
C GLU A 113 -6.55 -16.26 5.68
N PHE A 114 -6.10 -17.43 5.25
CA PHE A 114 -5.10 -17.64 4.20
C PHE A 114 -5.71 -18.32 2.98
#